data_8dee9e608728ed41a85eb4500aa375c9
#
_entry.id   8dee9e608728ed41a85eb4500aa375c9
#
_cell.length_a   1.000
_cell.length_b   1.000
_cell.length_c   1.000
_cell.angle_alpha   90.00
_cell.angle_beta   90.00
_cell.angle_gamma   90.00
#
_symmetry.space_group_name_H-M   'P 1'
#
loop_
_entity.id
_entity.type
_entity.pdbx_description
1 polymer ?
#
loop_
_entity_poly.entity_id
_entity_poly.type
_entity_poly.pdbx_seq_one_letter_code
_entity_poly.pdbx_strand_id
1 'polypeptide(L)'
;MTKAKIVECVPNFSEGKDKAVIDNICSEIKTVDTVEILDVDMGADTNRTVVTFIVESKHAANAAFKGIRKAAELIDMSQHTGAHPRMGSTDVCPFIPVSNTTMEECVNISKELGELVGNKLNIPVYLLSLIHI
;
A
#
# COMPACT_ATOMS: atom_id res chain seq x y z
N MET A 1 -4.14 26.55 15.56
CA MET A 1 -4.55 25.54 14.56
C MET A 1 -3.48 24.46 14.44
N THR A 2 -3.90 23.23 14.56
CA THR A 2 -2.98 22.10 14.40
C THR A 2 -2.72 21.87 12.91
N LYS A 3 -1.45 21.79 12.53
CA LYS A 3 -1.09 21.47 11.14
C LYS A 3 -1.38 20.00 10.87
N ALA A 4 -1.89 19.72 9.68
CA ALA A 4 -2.15 18.35 9.27
C ALA A 4 -0.86 17.54 9.18
N LYS A 5 -0.89 16.33 9.70
CA LYS A 5 0.21 15.37 9.60
C LYS A 5 -0.04 14.49 8.39
N ILE A 6 0.75 14.65 7.35
CA ILE A 6 0.56 13.98 6.06
C ILE A 6 1.71 13.00 5.81
N VAL A 7 1.34 11.81 5.38
CA VAL A 7 2.30 10.81 4.91
C VAL A 7 1.97 10.41 3.49
N GLU A 8 2.98 9.97 2.75
CA GLU A 8 2.84 9.37 1.43
C GLU A 8 2.93 7.87 1.57
N CYS A 9 2.08 7.16 0.86
CA CYS A 9 2.06 5.71 0.85
C CYS A 9 2.22 5.24 -0.59
N VAL A 10 3.08 4.24 -0.80
CA VAL A 10 3.44 3.78 -2.15
C VAL A 10 3.33 2.26 -2.26
N PRO A 11 2.11 1.69 -2.09
CA PRO A 11 1.96 0.24 -2.23
C PRO A 11 2.22 -0.22 -3.66
N ASN A 12 2.85 -1.38 -3.77
CA ASN A 12 3.12 -2.05 -5.03
C ASN A 12 2.28 -3.32 -5.09
N PHE A 13 1.38 -3.39 -6.08
CA PHE A 13 0.48 -4.52 -6.27
C PHE A 13 0.95 -5.41 -7.41
N SER A 14 0.77 -6.73 -7.26
CA SER A 14 1.24 -7.72 -8.23
C SER A 14 0.24 -7.94 -9.36
N GLU A 15 -0.20 -6.85 -9.97
CA GLU A 15 -1.07 -6.82 -11.12
C GLU A 15 -0.72 -5.61 -11.98
N GLY A 16 -0.33 -5.81 -13.22
CA GLY A 16 0.07 -4.71 -14.10
C GLY A 16 -0.65 -4.71 -15.44
N LYS A 17 -1.61 -5.62 -15.63
CA LYS A 17 -2.28 -5.81 -16.93
C LYS A 17 -3.78 -5.54 -16.87
N ASP A 18 -4.44 -5.90 -15.78
CA ASP A 18 -5.88 -5.75 -15.63
C ASP A 18 -6.22 -4.44 -14.91
N LYS A 19 -6.60 -3.44 -15.69
CA LYS A 19 -6.94 -2.11 -15.15
C LYS A 19 -8.13 -2.17 -14.20
N ALA A 20 -9.10 -3.06 -14.44
CA ALA A 20 -10.28 -3.16 -13.57
C ALA A 20 -9.90 -3.57 -12.15
N VAL A 21 -8.94 -4.48 -12.00
CA VAL A 21 -8.43 -4.88 -10.68
C VAL A 21 -7.82 -3.67 -9.97
N ILE A 22 -6.97 -2.93 -10.66
CA ILE A 22 -6.32 -1.75 -10.07
C ILE A 22 -7.33 -0.65 -9.73
N ASP A 23 -8.31 -0.42 -10.59
CA ASP A 23 -9.37 0.56 -10.32
C ASP A 23 -10.17 0.19 -9.07
N ASN A 24 -10.46 -1.09 -8.87
CA ASN A 24 -11.14 -1.58 -7.67
C ASN A 24 -10.31 -1.36 -6.40
N ILE A 25 -9.01 -1.64 -6.48
CA ILE A 25 -8.10 -1.42 -5.35
C ILE A 25 -8.06 0.07 -4.99
N CYS A 26 -7.91 0.92 -5.98
CA CYS A 26 -7.87 2.38 -5.77
C CYS A 26 -9.19 2.90 -5.20
N SER A 27 -10.33 2.40 -5.68
CA SER A 27 -11.63 2.79 -5.14
C SER A 27 -11.77 2.45 -3.67
N GLU A 28 -11.26 1.30 -3.26
CA GLU A 28 -11.28 0.88 -1.87
C GLU A 28 -10.42 1.80 -0.99
N ILE A 29 -9.23 2.14 -1.46
CA ILE A 29 -8.33 3.06 -0.75
C ILE A 29 -9.01 4.44 -0.59
N LYS A 30 -9.67 4.91 -1.63
CA LYS A 30 -10.33 6.23 -1.63
C LYS A 30 -11.52 6.32 -0.68
N THR A 31 -12.03 5.21 -0.16
CA THR A 31 -13.11 5.26 0.84
C THR A 31 -12.63 5.81 2.18
N VAL A 32 -11.32 5.83 2.41
CA VAL A 32 -10.74 6.34 3.66
C VAL A 32 -10.63 7.87 3.59
N ASP A 33 -11.02 8.53 4.66
CA ASP A 33 -10.99 9.98 4.76
C ASP A 33 -9.57 10.53 4.51
N THR A 34 -9.49 11.68 3.87
CA THR A 34 -8.28 12.44 3.54
C THR A 34 -7.34 11.80 2.51
N VAL A 35 -7.67 10.63 1.97
CA VAL A 35 -6.86 10.02 0.90
C VAL A 35 -6.96 10.83 -0.38
N GLU A 36 -5.78 11.08 -0.99
CA GLU A 36 -5.67 11.66 -2.31
C GLU A 36 -4.69 10.83 -3.12
N ILE A 37 -5.15 10.22 -4.20
CA ILE A 37 -4.28 9.42 -5.08
C ILE A 37 -3.57 10.37 -6.03
N LEU A 38 -2.24 10.32 -6.03
CA LEU A 38 -1.39 11.19 -6.84
C LEU A 38 -0.97 10.54 -8.16
N ASP A 39 -0.79 9.22 -8.17
CA ASP A 39 -0.30 8.53 -9.35
C ASP A 39 -0.65 7.05 -9.31
N VAL A 40 -0.88 6.47 -10.49
CA VAL A 40 -1.08 5.03 -10.69
C VAL A 40 -0.24 4.63 -11.89
N ASP A 41 0.84 3.88 -11.63
CA ASP A 41 1.79 3.49 -12.66
C ASP A 41 1.71 1.98 -12.88
N MET A 42 1.04 1.57 -13.97
CA MET A 42 0.87 0.18 -14.34
C MET A 42 2.00 -0.28 -15.26
N GLY A 43 2.71 -1.34 -14.83
CA GLY A 43 3.79 -1.94 -15.61
C GLY A 43 3.43 -3.34 -16.08
N ALA A 44 3.09 -3.49 -17.36
CA ALA A 44 2.67 -4.78 -17.93
C ALA A 44 3.82 -5.79 -17.96
N ASP A 45 5.03 -5.36 -18.27
CA ASP A 45 6.20 -6.25 -18.38
C ASP A 45 6.56 -6.88 -17.05
N THR A 46 6.48 -6.12 -15.97
CA THR A 46 6.75 -6.60 -14.61
C THR A 46 5.51 -7.19 -13.96
N ASN A 47 4.34 -7.01 -14.56
CA ASN A 47 3.03 -7.35 -14.01
C ASN A 47 2.84 -6.76 -12.61
N ARG A 48 3.07 -5.47 -12.51
CA ARG A 48 3.14 -4.75 -11.23
C ARG A 48 2.58 -3.34 -11.42
N THR A 49 1.87 -2.86 -10.41
CA THR A 49 1.36 -1.49 -10.39
C THR A 49 1.80 -0.80 -9.11
N VAL A 50 2.32 0.42 -9.27
CA VAL A 50 2.70 1.27 -8.14
C VAL A 50 1.62 2.34 -8.00
N VAL A 51 0.96 2.38 -6.86
CA VAL A 51 -0.03 3.41 -6.53
C VAL A 51 0.59 4.34 -5.49
N THR A 52 0.56 5.64 -5.78
CA THR A 52 1.08 6.65 -4.85
C THR A 52 -0.09 7.47 -4.34
N PHE A 53 -0.25 7.55 -3.02
CA PHE A 53 -1.27 8.41 -2.43
C PHE A 53 -0.76 9.09 -1.17
N ILE A 54 -1.38 10.22 -0.84
CA ILE A 54 -1.15 10.91 0.43
C ILE A 54 -2.40 10.80 1.30
N VAL A 55 -2.20 10.88 2.61
CA VAL A 55 -3.28 10.73 3.58
C VAL A 55 -2.81 11.29 4.92
N GLU A 56 -3.74 11.73 5.76
CA GLU A 56 -3.38 12.08 7.13
C GLU A 56 -2.86 10.85 7.86
N SER A 57 -1.82 11.02 8.68
CA SER A 57 -1.12 9.91 9.34
C SER A 57 -2.05 9.01 10.14
N LYS A 58 -3.07 9.58 10.80
CA LYS A 58 -4.01 8.80 11.61
C LYS A 58 -4.88 7.85 10.80
N HIS A 59 -5.00 8.07 9.48
CA HIS A 59 -5.78 7.21 8.58
C HIS A 59 -4.91 6.33 7.68
N ALA A 60 -3.59 6.47 7.77
CA ALA A 60 -2.67 5.84 6.82
C ALA A 60 -2.71 4.30 6.87
N ALA A 61 -2.64 3.73 8.06
CA ALA A 61 -2.65 2.26 8.19
C ALA A 61 -3.96 1.67 7.66
N ASN A 62 -5.11 2.31 7.96
CA ASN A 62 -6.39 1.85 7.48
C ASN A 62 -6.51 1.95 5.96
N ALA A 63 -6.04 3.04 5.37
CA ALA A 63 -6.08 3.22 3.92
C ALA A 63 -5.25 2.13 3.22
N ALA A 64 -4.03 1.90 3.68
CA ALA A 64 -3.16 0.86 3.15
C ALA A 64 -3.78 -0.52 3.35
N PHE A 65 -4.35 -0.78 4.52
CA PHE A 65 -5.00 -2.06 4.82
C PHE A 65 -6.13 -2.37 3.83
N LYS A 66 -6.97 -1.38 3.52
CA LYS A 66 -8.07 -1.57 2.56
C LYS A 66 -7.56 -1.94 1.17
N GLY A 67 -6.49 -1.31 0.73
CA GLY A 67 -5.86 -1.65 -0.55
C GLY A 67 -5.29 -3.06 -0.56
N ILE A 68 -4.58 -3.43 0.50
CA ILE A 68 -3.98 -4.76 0.64
C ILE A 68 -5.06 -5.84 0.68
N ARG A 69 -6.13 -5.62 1.43
CA ARG A 69 -7.25 -6.57 1.52
C ARG A 69 -7.90 -6.77 0.16
N LYS A 70 -8.19 -5.68 -0.56
CA LYS A 70 -8.81 -5.77 -1.87
C LYS A 70 -7.89 -6.47 -2.87
N ALA A 71 -6.59 -6.19 -2.82
CA ALA A 71 -5.61 -6.86 -3.66
C ALA A 71 -5.58 -8.37 -3.39
N ALA A 72 -5.61 -8.76 -2.11
CA ALA A 72 -5.63 -10.18 -1.73
C ALA A 72 -6.88 -10.89 -2.25
N GLU A 73 -8.02 -10.19 -2.33
CA GLU A 73 -9.25 -10.75 -2.89
C GLU A 73 -9.21 -10.91 -4.40
N LEU A 74 -8.58 -9.98 -5.12
CA LEU A 74 -8.70 -9.89 -6.58
C LEU A 74 -7.51 -10.46 -7.34
N ILE A 75 -6.34 -10.56 -6.72
CA ILE A 75 -5.11 -10.99 -7.40
C ILE A 75 -4.82 -12.45 -7.04
N ASP A 76 -4.81 -13.31 -8.07
CA ASP A 76 -4.47 -14.72 -7.93
C ASP A 76 -2.99 -14.94 -8.20
N MET A 77 -2.20 -15.09 -7.16
CA MET A 77 -0.76 -15.24 -7.28
C MET A 77 -0.35 -16.58 -7.90
N SER A 78 -1.22 -17.58 -7.88
CA SER A 78 -0.92 -18.88 -8.50
C SER A 78 -0.82 -18.79 -10.02
N GLN A 79 -1.45 -17.78 -10.61
CA GLN A 79 -1.43 -17.53 -12.06
C GLN A 79 -0.55 -16.32 -12.43
N HIS A 80 0.19 -15.82 -11.48
CA HIS A 80 1.00 -14.63 -11.70
C HIS A 80 2.19 -14.95 -12.61
N THR A 81 2.36 -14.12 -13.66
CA THR A 81 3.53 -14.14 -14.53
C THR A 81 4.04 -12.71 -14.68
N GLY A 82 5.35 -12.56 -14.75
CA GLY A 82 5.96 -11.25 -14.91
C GLY A 82 7.47 -11.35 -14.77
N ALA A 83 8.17 -10.31 -15.20
CA ALA A 83 9.62 -10.28 -15.19
C ALA A 83 10.20 -10.09 -13.79
N HIS A 84 9.40 -9.64 -12.84
CA HIS A 84 9.84 -9.36 -11.48
C HIS A 84 9.26 -10.39 -10.49
N PRO A 85 10.09 -11.03 -9.63
CA PRO A 85 9.58 -11.98 -8.65
C PRO A 85 8.62 -11.32 -7.66
N ARG A 86 7.61 -12.08 -7.22
CA ARG A 86 6.60 -11.58 -6.27
C ARG A 86 6.51 -12.50 -5.07
N MET A 87 6.23 -11.89 -3.91
CA MET A 87 5.99 -12.64 -2.68
C MET A 87 4.52 -12.66 -2.29
N GLY A 88 3.71 -11.74 -2.82
CA GLY A 88 2.29 -11.66 -2.52
C GLY A 88 1.57 -10.67 -3.41
N SER A 89 0.24 -10.58 -3.26
CA SER A 89 -0.59 -9.65 -4.03
C SER A 89 -0.21 -8.19 -3.79
N THR A 90 0.24 -7.87 -2.57
CA THR A 90 0.88 -6.60 -2.26
C THR A 90 2.34 -6.91 -1.90
N ASP A 91 3.25 -6.48 -2.77
CA ASP A 91 4.66 -6.81 -2.63
C ASP A 91 5.33 -5.98 -1.54
N VAL A 92 5.18 -4.66 -1.61
CA VAL A 92 5.67 -3.73 -0.59
C VAL A 92 4.66 -2.60 -0.38
N CYS A 93 4.74 -1.96 0.78
CA CYS A 93 3.85 -0.84 1.12
C CYS A 93 4.61 0.15 2.04
N PRO A 94 5.49 0.98 1.47
CA PRO A 94 6.26 1.93 2.27
C PRO A 94 5.46 3.18 2.62
N PHE A 95 5.81 3.78 3.76
CA PHE A 95 5.27 5.05 4.23
C PHE A 95 6.41 6.07 4.30
N ILE A 96 6.18 7.27 3.80
CA ILE A 96 7.18 8.33 3.69
C ILE A 96 6.62 9.59 4.35
N PRO A 97 7.37 10.24 5.28
CA PRO A 97 6.88 11.48 5.88
C PRO A 97 6.85 12.61 4.87
N VAL A 98 5.75 13.38 4.87
CA VAL A 98 5.57 14.51 3.95
C VAL A 98 5.46 15.82 4.72
N SER A 99 4.45 15.95 5.60
CA SER A 99 4.22 17.19 6.35
C SER A 99 4.00 16.87 7.82
N ASN A 100 4.76 17.55 8.68
CA ASN A 100 4.58 17.48 10.12
C ASN A 100 4.63 16.07 10.70
N THR A 101 5.30 15.15 10.01
CA THR A 101 5.49 13.76 10.44
C THR A 101 6.96 13.42 10.44
N THR A 102 7.32 12.44 11.27
CA THR A 102 8.70 11.96 11.40
C THR A 102 8.82 10.55 10.81
N MET A 103 10.04 10.13 10.54
CA MET A 103 10.29 8.75 10.11
C MET A 103 9.84 7.75 11.19
N GLU A 104 10.02 8.11 12.47
CA GLU A 104 9.55 7.27 13.58
C GLU A 104 8.04 7.04 13.52
N GLU A 105 7.27 8.10 13.24
CA GLU A 105 5.81 7.96 13.07
C GLU A 105 5.48 7.03 11.90
N CYS A 106 6.21 7.11 10.80
CA CYS A 106 6.02 6.20 9.66
C CYS A 106 6.34 4.75 10.02
N VAL A 107 7.37 4.53 10.82
CA VAL A 107 7.68 3.18 11.33
C VAL A 107 6.54 2.64 12.17
N ASN A 108 5.96 3.48 13.04
CA ASN A 108 4.82 3.09 13.87
C ASN A 108 3.58 2.76 13.03
N ILE A 109 3.33 3.52 11.96
CA ILE A 109 2.24 3.24 11.02
C ILE A 109 2.47 1.88 10.34
N SER A 110 3.71 1.60 9.94
CA SER A 110 4.07 0.31 9.33
C SER A 110 3.83 -0.86 10.29
N LYS A 111 4.14 -0.68 11.57
CA LYS A 111 3.88 -1.71 12.58
C LYS A 111 2.38 -1.93 12.78
N GLU A 112 1.62 -0.86 12.85
CA GLU A 112 0.16 -0.94 12.96
C GLU A 112 -0.44 -1.69 11.77
N LEU A 113 -0.01 -1.34 10.56
CA LEU A 113 -0.45 -2.02 9.35
C LEU A 113 -0.08 -3.50 9.38
N GLY A 114 1.15 -3.82 9.80
CA GLY A 114 1.60 -5.21 9.90
C GLY A 114 0.73 -6.04 10.84
N GLU A 115 0.31 -5.46 11.96
CA GLU A 115 -0.60 -6.12 12.89
C GLU A 115 -1.99 -6.35 12.28
N LEU A 116 -2.53 -5.34 11.57
CA LEU A 116 -3.82 -5.44 10.91
C LEU A 116 -3.80 -6.54 9.85
N VAL A 117 -2.80 -6.56 9.00
CA VAL A 117 -2.67 -7.53 7.92
C VAL A 117 -2.47 -8.94 8.49
N GLY A 118 -1.56 -9.08 9.46
CA GLY A 118 -1.28 -10.38 10.07
C GLY A 118 -2.49 -10.96 10.78
N ASN A 119 -3.22 -10.15 11.54
CA ASN A 119 -4.34 -10.62 12.35
C ASN A 119 -5.62 -10.82 11.55
N LYS A 120 -5.91 -9.92 10.60
CA LYS A 120 -7.19 -9.93 9.87
C LYS A 120 -7.14 -10.71 8.57
N LEU A 121 -6.00 -10.72 7.90
CA LEU A 121 -5.83 -11.41 6.62
C LEU A 121 -5.00 -12.67 6.71
N ASN A 122 -4.37 -12.89 7.86
CA ASN A 122 -3.49 -14.05 8.10
C ASN A 122 -2.36 -14.13 7.06
N ILE A 123 -1.80 -12.98 6.72
CA ILE A 123 -0.69 -12.86 5.78
C ILE A 123 0.56 -12.45 6.54
N PRO A 124 1.69 -13.16 6.36
CA PRO A 124 2.95 -12.77 7.00
C PRO A 124 3.42 -11.39 6.49
N VAL A 125 3.92 -10.57 7.39
CA VAL A 125 4.41 -9.23 7.05
C VAL A 125 5.83 -9.05 7.58
N TYR A 126 6.72 -8.52 6.73
CA TYR A 126 8.09 -8.20 7.09
C TYR A 126 8.31 -6.70 7.00
N LEU A 127 8.89 -6.13 8.07
CA LEU A 127 9.15 -4.69 8.13
C LEU A 127 10.52 -4.38 7.55
N LEU A 128 10.54 -3.73 6.38
CA LEU A 128 11.78 -3.39 5.67
C LEU A 128 12.27 -1.99 5.97
N SER A 129 11.46 -1.16 6.60
CA SER A 129 11.77 0.26 6.82
C SER A 129 13.05 0.50 7.63
N LEU A 130 13.44 -0.45 8.46
CA LEU A 130 14.66 -0.35 9.26
C LEU A 130 15.92 -0.74 8.49
N ILE A 131 15.76 -1.27 7.28
CA ILE A 131 16.85 -1.74 6.42
C ILE A 131 17.20 -0.71 5.36
N HIS A 132 16.21 0.02 4.90
CA HIS A 132 16.36 1.03 3.85
C HIS A 132 16.57 2.40 4.47
N ILE A 133 17.77 2.76 4.61
CA ILE A 133 18.11 4.04 5.21
C ILE A 133 18.81 4.92 4.21
#